data_57303a9b536067db60fb181f2eb5bb09
#
_entry.id   57303a9b536067db60fb181f2eb5bb09
#
_cell.length_a   1.000
_cell.length_b   1.000
_cell.length_c   1.000
_cell.angle_alpha   90.00
_cell.angle_beta   90.00
_cell.angle_gamma   90.00
#
_symmetry.space_group_name_H-M   'P 1'
#
loop_
_entity.id
_entity.type
_entity.pdbx_description
1 polymer ?
#
loop_
_entity_poly.entity_id
_entity_poly.type
_entity_poly.pdbx_seq_one_letter_code
_entity_poly.pdbx_strand_id
1 'polypeptide(L)'
;MSRGFIAACLLLALLLLSSGGNQALFLLLHHAAAVVPAPLWRLLSMFGEWSLVIAALLLLAQRRPSLFPSLLVAVLLGIGSAILLKAAFAVPRPFLVLPAGSVRLLDVLPGNGAFPSGHAMASALLAGVLAQGRRWWWQAALMALVLLVCWSRIAIGVHWPLDVLVGAVLGWAIARVCVRRQWPAWPLAWTPQLLRGLGLVLLLYSGWKLWSQQPNEAYVLYNLLASLAAWQLLLPKKNGA
;
A
#
# COMPACT_ATOMS: atom_id res chain seq x y z
N MET A 1 -2.43 -3.68 -17.71
CA MET A 1 -2.53 -5.16 -17.50
C MET A 1 -3.19 -5.74 -18.72
N SER A 2 -2.63 -6.83 -19.28
CA SER A 2 -3.29 -7.59 -20.33
C SER A 2 -4.50 -8.34 -19.75
N ARG A 3 -5.50 -8.65 -20.60
CA ARG A 3 -6.65 -9.51 -20.20
C ARG A 3 -6.17 -10.84 -19.61
N GLY A 4 -5.08 -11.40 -20.14
CA GLY A 4 -4.47 -12.62 -19.63
C GLY A 4 -3.91 -12.51 -18.21
N PHE A 5 -3.33 -11.38 -17.83
CA PHE A 5 -2.86 -11.17 -16.45
C PHE A 5 -4.02 -11.15 -15.45
N ILE A 6 -5.11 -10.46 -15.78
CA ILE A 6 -6.30 -10.43 -14.93
C ILE A 6 -6.88 -11.84 -14.78
N ALA A 7 -7.00 -12.56 -15.90
CA ALA A 7 -7.50 -13.95 -15.88
C ALA A 7 -6.60 -14.87 -15.03
N ALA A 8 -5.28 -14.73 -15.13
CA ALA A 8 -4.34 -15.49 -14.30
C ALA A 8 -4.50 -15.18 -12.81
N CYS A 9 -4.65 -13.90 -12.44
CA CYS A 9 -4.90 -13.51 -11.04
C CYS A 9 -6.23 -14.05 -10.51
N LEU A 10 -7.29 -14.02 -11.33
CA LEU A 10 -8.60 -14.57 -10.96
C LEU A 10 -8.54 -16.10 -10.82
N LEU A 11 -7.87 -16.79 -11.74
CA LEU A 11 -7.68 -18.25 -11.66
C LEU A 11 -6.89 -18.61 -10.39
N LEU A 12 -5.80 -17.90 -10.09
CA LEU A 12 -5.03 -18.12 -8.88
C LEU A 12 -5.87 -17.86 -7.62
N ALA A 13 -6.69 -16.80 -7.61
CA ALA A 13 -7.59 -16.53 -6.51
C ALA A 13 -8.61 -17.66 -6.30
N LEU A 14 -9.21 -18.17 -7.38
CA LEU A 14 -10.14 -19.30 -7.34
C LEU A 14 -9.47 -20.57 -6.83
N LEU A 15 -8.25 -20.87 -7.29
CA LEU A 15 -7.48 -22.02 -6.83
C LEU A 15 -7.16 -21.91 -5.32
N LEU A 16 -6.79 -20.73 -4.86
CA LEU A 16 -6.50 -20.50 -3.43
C LEU A 16 -7.76 -20.64 -2.57
N LEU A 17 -8.93 -20.27 -3.09
CA LEU A 17 -10.21 -20.40 -2.36
C LEU A 17 -10.69 -21.86 -2.30
N SER A 18 -10.58 -22.61 -3.41
CA SER A 18 -11.24 -23.91 -3.57
C SER A 18 -10.48 -25.09 -2.99
N SER A 19 -9.16 -24.98 -2.77
CA SER A 19 -8.28 -26.13 -2.50
C SER A 19 -7.65 -26.18 -1.10
N GLY A 20 -8.02 -25.27 -0.20
CA GLY A 20 -7.22 -25.08 1.04
C GLY A 20 -5.79 -24.55 0.76
N GLY A 21 -5.47 -24.32 -0.50
CA GLY A 21 -4.15 -23.89 -0.96
C GLY A 21 -3.68 -22.56 -0.36
N ASN A 22 -4.63 -21.72 0.08
CA ASN A 22 -4.31 -20.43 0.72
C ASN A 22 -3.52 -20.63 2.02
N GLN A 23 -3.91 -21.60 2.85
CA GLN A 23 -3.21 -21.94 4.08
C GLN A 23 -1.87 -22.63 3.80
N ALA A 24 -1.85 -23.60 2.89
CA ALA A 24 -0.62 -24.31 2.53
C ALA A 24 0.45 -23.36 1.96
N LEU A 25 0.02 -22.48 1.05
CA LEU A 25 0.91 -21.46 0.46
C LEU A 25 1.38 -20.44 1.51
N PHE A 26 0.50 -20.06 2.45
CA PHE A 26 0.90 -19.20 3.57
C PHE A 26 2.04 -19.85 4.36
N LEU A 27 1.87 -21.09 4.83
CA LEU A 27 2.88 -21.80 5.62
C LEU A 27 4.19 -21.94 4.86
N LEU A 28 4.12 -22.32 3.58
CA LEU A 28 5.32 -22.43 2.72
C LEU A 28 6.08 -21.10 2.64
N LEU A 29 5.42 -20.00 2.27
CA LEU A 29 6.05 -18.69 2.10
C LEU A 29 6.48 -18.08 3.43
N HIS A 30 5.72 -18.31 4.51
CA HIS A 30 6.04 -17.86 5.86
C HIS A 30 7.29 -18.55 6.41
N HIS A 31 7.39 -19.89 6.27
CA HIS A 31 8.57 -20.65 6.69
C HIS A 31 9.79 -20.31 5.83
N ALA A 32 9.64 -20.20 4.50
CA ALA A 32 10.72 -19.78 3.62
C ALA A 32 11.25 -18.38 3.98
N ALA A 33 10.40 -17.50 4.50
CA ALA A 33 10.80 -16.16 4.96
C ALA A 33 11.63 -16.19 6.26
N ALA A 34 11.71 -17.31 6.96
CA ALA A 34 12.42 -17.41 8.26
C ALA A 34 13.94 -17.18 8.16
N VAL A 35 14.53 -17.42 6.99
CA VAL A 35 15.96 -17.21 6.71
C VAL A 35 16.34 -15.73 6.64
N VAL A 36 15.37 -14.85 6.43
CA VAL A 36 15.59 -13.40 6.32
C VAL A 36 15.31 -12.74 7.67
N PRO A 37 16.21 -11.86 8.16
CA PRO A 37 16.03 -11.14 9.42
C PRO A 37 14.74 -10.30 9.46
N ALA A 38 14.07 -10.30 10.62
CA ALA A 38 12.80 -9.59 10.82
C ALA A 38 12.85 -8.09 10.44
N PRO A 39 13.92 -7.31 10.73
CA PRO A 39 14.00 -5.90 10.33
C PRO A 39 13.86 -5.69 8.83
N LEU A 40 14.39 -6.59 7.99
CA LEU A 40 14.28 -6.48 6.54
C LEU A 40 12.83 -6.64 6.07
N TRP A 41 12.06 -7.56 6.65
CA TRP A 41 10.65 -7.71 6.34
C TRP A 41 9.83 -6.48 6.76
N ARG A 42 10.13 -5.90 7.93
CA ARG A 42 9.51 -4.66 8.37
C ARG A 42 9.84 -3.48 7.45
N LEU A 43 11.11 -3.34 7.03
CA LEU A 43 11.53 -2.30 6.07
C LEU A 43 10.85 -2.46 4.72
N LEU A 44 10.73 -3.68 4.19
CA LEU A 44 9.99 -3.93 2.93
C LEU A 44 8.50 -3.57 3.09
N SER A 45 7.91 -3.92 4.22
CA SER A 45 6.50 -3.62 4.52
C SER A 45 6.19 -2.13 4.51
N MET A 46 7.15 -1.27 4.91
CA MET A 46 6.91 0.19 5.00
C MET A 46 6.51 0.81 3.66
N PHE A 47 6.94 0.24 2.52
CA PHE A 47 6.54 0.74 1.19
C PHE A 47 5.05 0.52 0.88
N GLY A 48 4.34 -0.20 1.72
CA GLY A 48 2.89 -0.35 1.70
C GLY A 48 2.15 0.50 2.73
N GLU A 49 2.85 1.28 3.56
CA GLU A 49 2.19 2.15 4.53
C GLU A 49 1.48 3.31 3.85
N TRP A 50 0.19 3.50 4.18
CA TRP A 50 -0.64 4.53 3.55
C TRP A 50 -0.08 5.95 3.77
N SER A 51 0.48 6.24 4.93
CA SER A 51 1.08 7.56 5.19
C SER A 51 2.24 7.86 4.23
N LEU A 52 3.11 6.88 3.99
CA LEU A 52 4.24 7.02 3.07
C LEU A 52 3.77 7.09 1.61
N VAL A 53 2.80 6.26 1.23
CA VAL A 53 2.21 6.28 -0.12
C VAL A 53 1.50 7.60 -0.40
N ILE A 54 0.69 8.09 0.54
CA ILE A 54 0.03 9.39 0.42
C ILE A 54 1.07 10.51 0.29
N ALA A 55 2.11 10.50 1.12
CA ALA A 55 3.21 11.46 1.04
C ALA A 55 3.83 11.50 -0.36
N ALA A 56 4.16 10.34 -0.93
CA ALA A 56 4.73 10.24 -2.27
C ALA A 56 3.77 10.76 -3.37
N LEU A 57 2.47 10.44 -3.25
CA LEU A 57 1.46 10.91 -4.20
C LEU A 57 1.22 12.42 -4.10
N LEU A 58 1.24 13.00 -2.90
CA LEU A 58 1.12 14.45 -2.71
C LEU A 58 2.34 15.19 -3.28
N LEU A 59 3.56 14.68 -3.09
CA LEU A 59 4.76 15.22 -3.71
C LEU A 59 4.70 15.12 -5.25
N LEU A 60 4.15 14.03 -5.78
CA LEU A 60 3.90 13.92 -7.22
C LEU A 60 2.89 14.95 -7.71
N ALA A 61 1.79 15.15 -6.97
CA ALA A 61 0.78 16.16 -7.27
C ALA A 61 1.34 17.59 -7.20
N GLN A 62 2.27 17.87 -6.28
CA GLN A 62 2.95 19.16 -6.20
C GLN A 62 3.79 19.45 -7.46
N ARG A 63 4.42 18.40 -8.02
CA ARG A 63 5.20 18.50 -9.27
C ARG A 63 4.33 18.49 -10.52
N ARG A 64 3.18 17.82 -10.48
CA ARG A 64 2.22 17.66 -11.57
C ARG A 64 0.80 17.92 -11.08
N PRO A 65 0.42 19.21 -10.91
CA PRO A 65 -0.89 19.59 -10.33
C PRO A 65 -2.10 19.03 -11.08
N SER A 66 -2.00 18.81 -12.38
CA SER A 66 -3.06 18.20 -13.20
C SER A 66 -3.43 16.77 -12.77
N LEU A 67 -2.53 16.06 -12.10
CA LEU A 67 -2.80 14.72 -11.57
C LEU A 67 -3.52 14.74 -10.22
N PHE A 68 -3.56 15.88 -9.52
CA PHE A 68 -4.09 15.94 -8.16
C PHE A 68 -5.48 15.32 -8.00
N PRO A 69 -6.50 15.65 -8.84
CA PRO A 69 -7.82 15.04 -8.71
C PRO A 69 -7.79 13.51 -8.86
N SER A 70 -7.03 13.02 -9.85
CA SER A 70 -6.87 11.57 -10.10
C SER A 70 -6.25 10.85 -8.89
N LEU A 71 -5.22 11.46 -8.29
CA LEU A 71 -4.51 10.88 -7.15
C LEU A 71 -5.37 10.92 -5.89
N LEU A 72 -6.10 12.01 -5.67
CA LEU A 72 -7.03 12.14 -4.55
C LEU A 72 -8.11 11.05 -4.62
N VAL A 73 -8.77 10.91 -5.78
CA VAL A 73 -9.81 9.88 -5.97
C VAL A 73 -9.23 8.48 -5.83
N ALA A 74 -8.01 8.24 -6.35
CA ALA A 74 -7.36 6.94 -6.20
C ALA A 74 -7.10 6.57 -4.74
N VAL A 75 -6.64 7.51 -3.91
CA VAL A 75 -6.43 7.30 -2.47
C VAL A 75 -7.76 7.04 -1.75
N LEU A 76 -8.78 7.86 -2.03
CA LEU A 76 -10.11 7.70 -1.42
C LEU A 76 -10.74 6.35 -1.78
N LEU A 77 -10.67 5.93 -3.05
CA LEU A 77 -11.15 4.61 -3.48
C LEU A 77 -10.33 3.47 -2.87
N GLY A 78 -9.00 3.62 -2.78
CA GLY A 78 -8.13 2.63 -2.17
C GLY A 78 -8.44 2.41 -0.69
N ILE A 79 -8.46 3.49 0.09
CA ILE A 79 -8.76 3.41 1.52
C ILE A 79 -10.21 2.98 1.75
N GLY A 80 -11.16 3.58 1.04
CA GLY A 80 -12.58 3.27 1.16
C GLY A 80 -12.88 1.81 0.83
N SER A 81 -12.34 1.27 -0.27
CA SER A 81 -12.52 -0.15 -0.62
C SER A 81 -11.86 -1.07 0.41
N ALA A 82 -10.68 -0.72 0.94
CA ALA A 82 -10.04 -1.52 1.98
C ALA A 82 -10.89 -1.58 3.26
N ILE A 83 -11.46 -0.45 3.70
CA ILE A 83 -12.33 -0.40 4.89
C ILE A 83 -13.62 -1.20 4.65
N LEU A 84 -14.31 -0.95 3.54
CA LEU A 84 -15.58 -1.60 3.22
C LEU A 84 -15.43 -3.12 3.08
N LEU A 85 -14.42 -3.57 2.34
CA LEU A 85 -14.20 -5.00 2.15
C LEU A 85 -13.74 -5.70 3.45
N LYS A 86 -12.95 -5.03 4.29
CA LYS A 86 -12.60 -5.58 5.61
C LYS A 86 -13.83 -5.76 6.50
N ALA A 87 -14.73 -4.79 6.51
CA ALA A 87 -15.97 -4.87 7.26
C ALA A 87 -16.91 -5.95 6.70
N ALA A 88 -17.04 -6.03 5.37
CA ALA A 88 -17.95 -6.97 4.70
C ALA A 88 -17.53 -8.43 4.84
N PHE A 89 -16.22 -8.72 4.73
CA PHE A 89 -15.74 -10.10 4.73
C PHE A 89 -15.23 -10.57 6.09
N ALA A 90 -14.79 -9.69 6.95
CA ALA A 90 -14.30 -9.95 8.32
C ALA A 90 -13.37 -11.18 8.44
N VAL A 91 -12.54 -11.45 7.42
CA VAL A 91 -11.67 -12.63 7.35
C VAL A 91 -10.69 -12.64 8.51
N PRO A 92 -10.62 -13.73 9.29
CA PRO A 92 -9.66 -13.83 10.39
C PRO A 92 -8.23 -13.92 9.87
N ARG A 93 -7.28 -13.41 10.64
CA ARG A 93 -5.86 -13.41 10.29
C ARG A 93 -5.21 -14.78 10.54
N PRO A 94 -4.08 -15.09 9.84
CA PRO A 94 -3.39 -16.37 10.00
C PRO A 94 -3.12 -16.74 11.45
N PHE A 95 -2.62 -15.82 12.25
CA PHE A 95 -2.27 -16.05 13.66
C PHE A 95 -3.46 -16.29 14.61
N LEU A 96 -4.70 -15.99 14.15
CA LEU A 96 -5.93 -16.26 14.91
C LEU A 96 -6.53 -17.64 14.60
N VAL A 97 -6.11 -18.27 13.48
CA VAL A 97 -6.71 -19.51 12.97
C VAL A 97 -5.74 -20.68 13.07
N LEU A 98 -4.45 -20.42 12.85
CA LEU A 98 -3.43 -21.45 12.86
C LEU A 98 -3.00 -21.81 14.29
N PRO A 99 -2.50 -23.03 14.52
CA PRO A 99 -2.06 -23.47 15.85
C PRO A 99 -1.04 -22.48 16.47
N ALA A 100 -1.12 -22.31 17.77
CA ALA A 100 -0.20 -21.46 18.51
C ALA A 100 1.26 -21.89 18.24
N GLY A 101 2.14 -20.91 17.98
CA GLY A 101 3.56 -21.16 17.67
C GLY A 101 3.86 -21.49 16.20
N SER A 102 2.86 -21.75 15.35
CA SER A 102 3.07 -22.01 13.91
C SER A 102 3.29 -20.73 13.10
N VAL A 103 2.93 -19.57 13.64
CA VAL A 103 3.08 -18.27 12.99
C VAL A 103 4.02 -17.39 13.79
N ARG A 104 5.14 -17.01 13.18
CA ARG A 104 6.08 -16.04 13.72
C ARG A 104 5.57 -14.63 13.46
N LEU A 105 5.25 -13.90 14.51
CA LEU A 105 4.77 -12.52 14.44
C LEU A 105 5.95 -11.56 14.55
N LEU A 106 6.14 -10.73 13.54
CA LEU A 106 7.30 -9.84 13.44
C LEU A 106 6.95 -8.36 13.60
N ASP A 107 5.69 -8.00 13.78
CA ASP A 107 5.22 -6.62 13.87
C ASP A 107 4.00 -6.50 14.80
N VAL A 108 3.54 -5.27 15.03
CA VAL A 108 2.33 -4.96 15.81
C VAL A 108 1.12 -5.66 15.19
N LEU A 109 0.31 -6.29 16.05
CA LEU A 109 -0.87 -7.03 15.62
C LEU A 109 -2.02 -6.07 15.24
N PRO A 110 -2.52 -6.16 14.02
CA PRO A 110 -3.66 -5.34 13.62
C PRO A 110 -4.96 -5.88 14.23
N GLY A 111 -5.79 -4.98 14.77
CA GLY A 111 -7.10 -5.33 15.36
C GLY A 111 -8.26 -5.49 14.36
N ASN A 112 -8.01 -5.44 13.04
CA ASN A 112 -9.05 -5.52 12.00
C ASN A 112 -8.90 -6.77 11.13
N GLY A 113 -9.91 -7.07 10.27
CA GLY A 113 -9.92 -8.21 9.36
C GLY A 113 -8.70 -8.28 8.43
N ALA A 114 -8.38 -9.49 7.95
CA ALA A 114 -7.24 -9.72 7.07
C ALA A 114 -7.46 -9.24 5.64
N PHE A 115 -8.66 -9.44 5.10
CA PHE A 115 -8.97 -9.26 3.67
C PHE A 115 -9.63 -7.91 3.35
N PRO A 116 -9.16 -7.22 2.31
CA PRO A 116 -7.90 -7.39 1.60
C PRO A 116 -6.72 -6.73 2.34
N SER A 117 -5.48 -7.02 1.90
CA SER A 117 -4.29 -6.38 2.46
C SER A 117 -4.18 -4.91 2.05
N GLY A 118 -4.24 -3.99 3.03
CA GLY A 118 -4.09 -2.55 2.80
C GLY A 118 -2.68 -2.17 2.31
N HIS A 119 -1.63 -2.82 2.83
CA HIS A 119 -0.25 -2.59 2.40
C HIS A 119 -0.01 -3.02 0.94
N ALA A 120 -0.50 -4.19 0.55
CA ALA A 120 -0.42 -4.64 -0.83
C ALA A 120 -1.19 -3.72 -1.78
N MET A 121 -2.36 -3.23 -1.34
CA MET A 121 -3.17 -2.28 -2.11
C MET A 121 -2.46 -0.93 -2.27
N ALA A 122 -1.92 -0.36 -1.19
CA ALA A 122 -1.25 0.94 -1.20
C ALA A 122 0.02 0.91 -2.07
N SER A 123 0.88 -0.11 -1.90
CA SER A 123 2.09 -0.28 -2.72
C SER A 123 1.76 -0.46 -4.20
N ALA A 124 0.76 -1.28 -4.53
CA ALA A 124 0.34 -1.50 -5.91
C ALA A 124 -0.32 -0.28 -6.53
N LEU A 125 -1.07 0.51 -5.75
CA LEU A 125 -1.62 1.79 -6.20
C LEU A 125 -0.50 2.77 -6.57
N LEU A 126 0.48 2.97 -5.69
CA LEU A 126 1.63 3.83 -5.97
C LEU A 126 2.41 3.33 -7.20
N ALA A 127 2.74 2.04 -7.25
CA ALA A 127 3.43 1.44 -8.39
C ALA A 127 2.63 1.60 -9.69
N GLY A 128 1.31 1.41 -9.66
CA GLY A 128 0.42 1.59 -10.80
C GLY A 128 0.37 3.04 -11.32
N VAL A 129 0.46 4.03 -10.43
CA VAL A 129 0.60 5.44 -10.80
C VAL A 129 1.96 5.71 -11.44
N LEU A 130 3.05 5.27 -10.79
CA LEU A 130 4.41 5.55 -11.24
C LEU A 130 4.80 4.80 -12.54
N ALA A 131 4.18 3.64 -12.79
CA ALA A 131 4.44 2.81 -13.96
C ALA A 131 3.90 3.39 -15.28
N GLN A 132 3.01 4.39 -15.22
CA GLN A 132 2.35 4.92 -16.42
C GLN A 132 3.32 5.67 -17.32
N GLY A 133 3.31 5.30 -18.61
CA GLY A 133 4.21 5.87 -19.62
C GLY A 133 5.69 5.50 -19.44
N ARG A 134 6.02 4.59 -18.52
CA ARG A 134 7.40 4.15 -18.28
C ARG A 134 7.76 2.95 -19.14
N ARG A 135 9.05 2.78 -19.38
CA ARG A 135 9.62 1.62 -20.06
C ARG A 135 9.31 0.33 -19.30
N TRP A 136 9.23 -0.81 -19.98
CA TRP A 136 8.84 -2.09 -19.41
C TRP A 136 9.69 -2.50 -18.19
N TRP A 137 10.98 -2.24 -18.19
CA TRP A 137 11.87 -2.59 -17.07
C TRP A 137 11.58 -1.78 -15.79
N TRP A 138 11.16 -0.50 -15.92
CA TRP A 138 10.65 0.27 -14.78
C TRP A 138 9.36 -0.33 -14.22
N GLN A 139 8.46 -0.75 -15.10
CA GLN A 139 7.21 -1.41 -14.68
C GLN A 139 7.52 -2.75 -14.00
N ALA A 140 8.49 -3.52 -14.49
CA ALA A 140 8.94 -4.76 -13.88
C ALA A 140 9.57 -4.52 -12.50
N ALA A 141 10.41 -3.51 -12.33
CA ALA A 141 11.03 -3.15 -11.06
C ALA A 141 9.96 -2.74 -10.02
N LEU A 142 8.99 -1.91 -10.42
CA LEU A 142 7.88 -1.53 -9.55
C LEU A 142 7.00 -2.73 -9.17
N MET A 143 6.75 -3.65 -10.10
CA MET A 143 6.02 -4.87 -9.79
C MET A 143 6.80 -5.79 -8.86
N ALA A 144 8.11 -5.92 -9.03
CA ALA A 144 8.96 -6.67 -8.11
C ALA A 144 8.89 -6.09 -6.69
N LEU A 145 8.93 -4.76 -6.55
CA LEU A 145 8.74 -4.12 -5.25
C LEU A 145 7.37 -4.45 -4.63
N VAL A 146 6.28 -4.41 -5.42
CA VAL A 146 4.94 -4.80 -4.94
C VAL A 146 4.93 -6.25 -4.47
N LEU A 147 5.54 -7.17 -5.21
CA LEU A 147 5.63 -8.57 -4.82
C LEU A 147 6.43 -8.77 -3.52
N LEU A 148 7.52 -8.02 -3.34
CA LEU A 148 8.30 -8.03 -2.09
C LEU A 148 7.48 -7.48 -0.91
N VAL A 149 6.70 -6.42 -1.10
CA VAL A 149 5.77 -5.92 -0.08
C VAL A 149 4.70 -6.97 0.23
N CYS A 150 4.11 -7.62 -0.78
CA CYS A 150 3.15 -8.71 -0.58
C CYS A 150 3.76 -9.85 0.25
N TRP A 151 4.97 -10.29 -0.11
CA TRP A 151 5.66 -11.33 0.64
C TRP A 151 6.00 -10.90 2.06
N SER A 152 6.39 -9.65 2.28
CA SER A 152 6.64 -9.13 3.62
C SER A 152 5.41 -9.26 4.54
N ARG A 153 4.19 -9.09 4.03
CA ARG A 153 2.96 -9.23 4.83
C ARG A 153 2.66 -10.68 5.24
N ILE A 154 3.05 -11.63 4.39
CA ILE A 154 3.01 -13.07 4.68
C ILE A 154 4.13 -13.43 5.67
N ALA A 155 5.33 -12.92 5.45
CA ALA A 155 6.51 -13.14 6.32
C ALA A 155 6.30 -12.63 7.75
N ILE A 156 5.64 -11.46 7.90
CA ILE A 156 5.27 -10.87 9.19
C ILE A 156 4.16 -11.69 9.90
N GLY A 157 3.42 -12.54 9.17
CA GLY A 157 2.42 -13.43 9.76
C GLY A 157 1.00 -12.86 9.83
N VAL A 158 0.72 -11.71 9.16
CA VAL A 158 -0.53 -10.96 9.35
C VAL A 158 -1.53 -11.07 8.20
N HIS A 159 -1.15 -11.64 7.05
CA HIS A 159 -2.01 -11.75 5.87
C HIS A 159 -1.87 -13.09 5.16
N TRP A 160 -2.99 -13.59 4.63
CA TRP A 160 -3.01 -14.72 3.72
C TRP A 160 -2.53 -14.33 2.31
N PRO A 161 -2.03 -15.30 1.50
CA PRO A 161 -1.68 -15.06 0.09
C PRO A 161 -2.81 -14.43 -0.72
N LEU A 162 -4.05 -14.85 -0.50
CA LEU A 162 -5.22 -14.29 -1.16
C LEU A 162 -5.45 -12.81 -0.81
N ASP A 163 -5.22 -12.41 0.46
CA ASP A 163 -5.40 -11.03 0.90
C ASP A 163 -4.46 -10.08 0.16
N VAL A 164 -3.20 -10.49 0.01
CA VAL A 164 -2.18 -9.66 -0.66
C VAL A 164 -2.37 -9.65 -2.17
N LEU A 165 -2.79 -10.77 -2.77
CA LEU A 165 -3.09 -10.86 -4.19
C LEU A 165 -4.23 -9.92 -4.57
N VAL A 166 -5.36 -10.01 -3.88
CA VAL A 166 -6.54 -9.17 -4.15
C VAL A 166 -6.24 -7.71 -3.84
N GLY A 167 -5.56 -7.42 -2.74
CA GLY A 167 -5.12 -6.06 -2.40
C GLY A 167 -4.27 -5.44 -3.51
N ALA A 168 -3.27 -6.16 -4.01
CA ALA A 168 -2.39 -5.67 -5.08
C ALA A 168 -3.15 -5.46 -6.41
N VAL A 169 -4.02 -6.39 -6.79
CA VAL A 169 -4.83 -6.27 -8.01
C VAL A 169 -5.76 -5.05 -7.92
N LEU A 170 -6.45 -4.87 -6.80
CA LEU A 170 -7.33 -3.71 -6.59
C LEU A 170 -6.55 -2.40 -6.62
N GLY A 171 -5.44 -2.28 -5.89
CA GLY A 171 -4.63 -1.07 -5.88
C GLY A 171 -4.12 -0.69 -7.26
N TRP A 172 -3.61 -1.67 -8.01
CA TRP A 172 -3.17 -1.45 -9.39
C TRP A 172 -4.32 -1.05 -10.33
N ALA A 173 -5.48 -1.70 -10.22
CA ALA A 173 -6.65 -1.39 -11.03
C ALA A 173 -7.16 0.03 -10.76
N ILE A 174 -7.29 0.42 -9.48
CA ILE A 174 -7.68 1.77 -9.07
C ILE A 174 -6.73 2.81 -9.67
N ALA A 175 -5.41 2.61 -9.53
CA ALA A 175 -4.42 3.52 -10.09
C ALA A 175 -4.59 3.69 -11.61
N ARG A 176 -4.76 2.58 -12.33
CA ARG A 176 -4.91 2.59 -13.80
C ARG A 176 -6.18 3.28 -14.26
N VAL A 177 -7.28 3.06 -13.57
CA VAL A 177 -8.57 3.70 -13.91
C VAL A 177 -8.49 5.19 -13.60
N CYS A 178 -8.05 5.57 -12.39
CA CYS A 178 -8.07 6.97 -11.96
C CYS A 178 -7.12 7.85 -12.77
N VAL A 179 -5.92 7.38 -13.11
CA VAL A 179 -4.96 8.23 -13.86
C VAL A 179 -5.25 8.28 -15.37
N ARG A 180 -5.92 7.26 -15.93
CA ARG A 180 -6.32 7.27 -17.36
C ARG A 180 -7.59 8.04 -17.63
N ARG A 181 -8.45 8.20 -16.62
CA ARG A 181 -9.69 8.93 -16.75
C ARG A 181 -9.42 10.42 -16.87
N GLN A 182 -10.03 11.08 -17.84
CA GLN A 182 -10.09 12.53 -17.87
C GLN A 182 -11.11 12.97 -16.81
N TRP A 183 -10.62 13.67 -15.79
CA TRP A 183 -11.48 14.24 -14.75
C TRP A 183 -11.97 15.61 -15.20
N PRO A 184 -13.17 16.05 -14.76
CA PRO A 184 -13.65 17.42 -15.01
C PRO A 184 -12.60 18.45 -14.60
N ALA A 185 -12.63 19.61 -15.23
CA ALA A 185 -11.71 20.71 -14.95
C ALA A 185 -11.68 20.98 -13.44
N TRP A 186 -10.53 20.76 -12.85
CA TRP A 186 -10.27 21.03 -11.42
C TRP A 186 -9.73 22.45 -11.29
N PRO A 187 -10.22 23.27 -10.34
CA PRO A 187 -9.68 24.60 -10.11
C PRO A 187 -8.23 24.50 -9.63
N LEU A 188 -7.28 24.55 -10.56
CA LEU A 188 -5.85 24.39 -10.26
C LEU A 188 -5.34 25.42 -9.24
N ALA A 189 -6.01 26.59 -9.16
CA ALA A 189 -5.72 27.63 -8.19
C ALA A 189 -5.84 27.16 -6.72
N TRP A 190 -6.70 26.18 -6.42
CA TRP A 190 -6.90 25.66 -5.06
C TRP A 190 -5.94 24.52 -4.72
N THR A 191 -5.27 23.94 -5.72
CA THR A 191 -4.37 22.79 -5.51
C THR A 191 -3.27 23.09 -4.49
N PRO A 192 -2.57 24.24 -4.51
CA PRO A 192 -1.53 24.52 -3.52
C PRO A 192 -2.05 24.56 -2.07
N GLN A 193 -3.22 25.16 -1.85
CA GLN A 193 -3.83 25.27 -0.53
C GLN A 193 -4.25 23.90 -0.01
N LEU A 194 -4.87 23.07 -0.88
CA LEU A 194 -5.26 21.72 -0.53
C LEU A 194 -4.05 20.82 -0.26
N LEU A 195 -2.98 20.92 -1.05
CA LEU A 195 -1.74 20.18 -0.81
C LEU A 195 -1.11 20.56 0.53
N ARG A 196 -1.11 21.86 0.88
CA ARG A 196 -0.61 22.31 2.20
C ARG A 196 -1.50 21.79 3.33
N GLY A 197 -2.82 21.87 3.20
CA GLY A 197 -3.76 21.33 4.19
C GLY A 197 -3.58 19.84 4.40
N LEU A 198 -3.50 19.05 3.33
CA LEU A 198 -3.24 17.61 3.39
C LEU A 198 -1.84 17.30 3.93
N GLY A 199 -0.83 18.10 3.58
CA GLY A 199 0.52 18.00 4.15
C GLY A 199 0.52 18.22 5.67
N LEU A 200 -0.20 19.24 6.15
CA LEU A 200 -0.35 19.49 7.59
C LEU A 200 -1.04 18.32 8.30
N VAL A 201 -2.15 17.81 7.75
CA VAL A 201 -2.84 16.64 8.31
C VAL A 201 -1.90 15.44 8.39
N LEU A 202 -1.13 15.18 7.33
CA LEU A 202 -0.18 14.07 7.28
C LEU A 202 0.95 14.25 8.31
N LEU A 203 1.46 15.48 8.47
CA LEU A 203 2.50 15.80 9.45
C LEU A 203 2.00 15.57 10.89
N LEU A 204 0.81 16.07 11.20
CA LEU A 204 0.18 15.87 12.52
C LEU A 204 -0.11 14.40 12.79
N TYR A 205 -0.62 13.65 11.79
CA TYR A 205 -0.86 12.22 11.89
C TYR A 205 0.44 11.44 12.15
N SER A 206 1.49 11.69 11.37
CA SER A 206 2.78 11.01 11.54
C SER A 206 3.42 11.34 12.89
N GLY A 207 3.33 12.59 13.34
CA GLY A 207 3.80 13.01 14.67
C GLY A 207 3.03 12.34 15.80
N TRP A 208 1.69 12.29 15.70
CA TRP A 208 0.86 11.56 16.65
C TRP A 208 1.20 10.07 16.70
N LYS A 209 1.41 9.46 15.55
CA LYS A 209 1.83 8.07 15.46
C LYS A 209 3.16 7.82 16.16
N LEU A 210 4.17 8.65 15.94
CA LEU A 210 5.46 8.54 16.63
C LEU A 210 5.36 8.70 18.15
N TRP A 211 4.39 9.50 18.62
CA TRP A 211 4.14 9.71 20.04
C TRP A 211 3.37 8.53 20.68
N SER A 212 2.33 8.01 20.00
CA SER A 212 1.31 7.14 20.60
C SER A 212 1.61 5.64 20.55
N GLN A 213 2.60 5.20 19.77
CA GLN A 213 2.89 3.78 19.57
C GLN A 213 4.33 3.44 19.95
N GLN A 214 4.55 2.19 20.39
CA GLN A 214 5.92 1.69 20.60
C GLN A 214 6.58 1.42 19.24
N PRO A 215 7.63 2.16 18.85
CA PRO A 215 8.16 2.09 17.51
C PRO A 215 9.14 0.93 17.33
N ASN A 216 9.00 0.21 16.21
CA ASN A 216 10.13 -0.51 15.63
C ASN A 216 10.84 0.39 14.61
N GLU A 217 12.02 -0.04 14.13
CA GLU A 217 12.90 0.77 13.28
C GLU A 217 12.20 1.22 11.98
N ALA A 218 11.43 0.32 11.34
CA ALA A 218 10.70 0.61 10.13
C ALA A 218 9.57 1.60 10.39
N TYR A 219 8.90 1.49 11.55
CA TYR A 219 7.84 2.39 11.97
C TYR A 219 8.34 3.83 12.13
N VAL A 220 9.47 4.01 12.82
CA VAL A 220 10.11 5.33 12.97
C VAL A 220 10.49 5.88 11.60
N LEU A 221 11.16 5.07 10.78
CA LEU A 221 11.67 5.49 9.49
C LEU A 221 10.56 6.00 8.56
N TYR A 222 9.47 5.21 8.37
CA TYR A 222 8.43 5.65 7.43
C TYR A 222 7.65 6.86 7.93
N ASN A 223 7.43 7.02 9.24
CA ASN A 223 6.79 8.21 9.78
C ASN A 223 7.69 9.45 9.66
N LEU A 224 9.00 9.33 9.85
CA LEU A 224 9.95 10.41 9.59
C LEU A 224 9.97 10.80 8.11
N LEU A 225 10.01 9.83 7.19
CA LEU A 225 9.96 10.11 5.76
C LEU A 225 8.64 10.77 5.34
N ALA A 226 7.51 10.31 5.88
CA ALA A 226 6.22 10.94 5.64
C ALA A 226 6.16 12.37 6.20
N SER A 227 6.73 12.61 7.38
CA SER A 227 6.82 13.94 7.98
C SER A 227 7.71 14.88 7.17
N LEU A 228 8.87 14.43 6.69
CA LEU A 228 9.75 15.21 5.81
C LEU A 228 9.06 15.57 4.49
N ALA A 229 8.36 14.61 3.88
CA ALA A 229 7.61 14.86 2.66
C ALA A 229 6.46 15.85 2.90
N ALA A 230 5.73 15.71 4.01
CA ALA A 230 4.68 16.64 4.41
C ALA A 230 5.23 18.05 4.65
N TRP A 231 6.38 18.16 5.31
CA TRP A 231 7.06 19.44 5.52
C TRP A 231 7.40 20.13 4.20
N GLN A 232 7.91 19.38 3.19
CA GLN A 232 8.18 19.93 1.86
C GLN A 232 6.93 20.52 1.19
N LEU A 233 5.75 19.97 1.45
CA LEU A 233 4.49 20.50 0.91
C LEU A 233 4.10 21.84 1.53
N LEU A 234 4.54 22.12 2.76
CA LEU A 234 4.27 23.38 3.47
C LEU A 234 5.21 24.51 3.05
N LEU A 235 6.38 24.19 2.52
CA LEU A 235 7.34 25.21 2.10
C LEU A 235 6.81 25.97 0.87
N PRO A 236 7.05 27.30 0.80
CA PRO A 236 6.75 28.07 -0.38
C PRO A 236 7.54 27.52 -1.58
N LYS A 237 6.89 27.33 -2.73
CA LYS A 237 7.63 27.03 -3.96
C LYS A 237 8.62 28.18 -4.19
N LYS A 238 9.89 27.88 -4.27
CA LYS A 238 10.87 28.83 -4.85
C LYS A 238 10.40 29.06 -6.29
N ASN A 239 9.88 30.26 -6.58
CA ASN A 239 9.57 30.70 -7.93
C ASN A 239 10.84 30.52 -8.74
N GLY A 240 10.72 29.79 -9.84
CA GLY A 240 11.79 29.16 -10.56
C GLY A 240 12.99 30.04 -10.91
N ALA A 241 14.13 29.39 -10.93
CA ALA A 241 15.15 29.66 -11.94
C ALA A 241 14.80 28.86 -13.18
#